data_db5a46c1ac1af8aa4df89947d7f2b974
#
_entry.id   db5a46c1ac1af8aa4df89947d7f2b974
#
_cell.length_a   1.000
_cell.length_b   1.000
_cell.length_c   1.000
_cell.angle_alpha   90.00
_cell.angle_beta   90.00
_cell.angle_gamma   90.00
#
_symmetry.space_group_name_H-M   'P 1'
#
loop_
_entity.id
_entity.type
_entity.pdbx_description
1 polymer ?
#
loop_
_entity_poly.entity_id
_entity_poly.type
_entity_poly.pdbx_seq_one_letter_code
_entity_poly.pdbx_strand_id
1 'polypeptide(L)'
;MTTTDYAQLQAVRELLTRIPLSLDVDPEETGLPREGHGGAREAASATIDTASARALIASMARQLDDYILPRSASMDSPLTIVVGGSTGAGKSTLVNTLLGEPLTQSGAIRPTTRHPVLLYRAEDEAALAPDRFLPTLPRTRVQKGEGLPGADPLVPQALVPVPTAALPRGIALIDAPDIDSVSEENRTLAKELLSAADLWLFVTTANRYADAVPWELLHAAAARSIAIAVVLNRVPEGDEEAIETDLRRMLREAGIEAVLIHTVTEQPRDERGLLNPISLAPLTLWIRELGADAPARAAIARTTLAGTVETLARNLNILALEQEGQQASHRALSLVASEEYEKALAGIDAALSDGSLLRGEVLSRWHDFVGTGDFFRSLDSTIGRLRDRVGSALRGQPAAAQKVEDALESGIYAVVVDAASRASEGTRARWRSTRAGRS
;
A
#
# COMPACT_ATOMS: atom_id res chain seq x y z
N MET A 1 5.54 -7.74 -25.20
CA MET A 1 4.17 -7.58 -24.69
C MET A 1 3.24 -7.24 -25.84
N THR A 2 2.04 -7.82 -25.86
CA THR A 2 1.02 -7.53 -26.87
C THR A 2 0.21 -6.29 -26.45
N THR A 3 -0.54 -5.70 -27.40
CA THR A 3 -1.48 -4.60 -27.09
C THR A 3 -2.51 -5.03 -26.04
N THR A 4 -2.87 -6.33 -26.04
CA THR A 4 -3.79 -6.92 -25.06
C THR A 4 -3.21 -6.91 -23.65
N ASP A 5 -1.92 -7.23 -23.49
CA ASP A 5 -1.24 -7.25 -22.18
C ASP A 5 -1.19 -5.83 -21.57
N TYR A 6 -0.94 -4.81 -22.39
CA TYR A 6 -0.92 -3.41 -21.95
C TYR A 6 -2.31 -2.93 -21.48
N ALA A 7 -3.37 -3.26 -22.21
CA ALA A 7 -4.74 -2.94 -21.82
C ALA A 7 -5.16 -3.62 -20.51
N GLN A 8 -4.72 -4.87 -20.29
CA GLN A 8 -4.96 -5.58 -19.03
C GLN A 8 -4.26 -4.89 -17.86
N LEU A 9 -3.01 -4.45 -18.02
CA LEU A 9 -2.29 -3.71 -16.96
C LEU A 9 -2.96 -2.36 -16.63
N GLN A 10 -3.48 -1.65 -17.63
CA GLN A 10 -4.27 -0.45 -17.40
C GLN A 10 -5.56 -0.75 -16.62
N ALA A 11 -6.27 -1.82 -16.98
CA ALA A 11 -7.46 -2.25 -16.25
C ALA A 11 -7.15 -2.58 -14.78
N VAL A 12 -6.03 -3.27 -14.51
CA VAL A 12 -5.54 -3.52 -13.14
C VAL A 12 -5.29 -2.20 -12.41
N ARG A 13 -4.67 -1.22 -13.07
CA ARG A 13 -4.42 0.11 -12.47
C ARG A 13 -5.71 0.82 -12.06
N GLU A 14 -6.75 0.76 -12.90
CA GLU A 14 -8.08 1.32 -12.58
C GLU A 14 -8.76 0.56 -11.44
N LEU A 15 -8.68 -0.77 -11.44
CA LEU A 15 -9.27 -1.59 -10.37
C LEU A 15 -8.67 -1.28 -9.00
N LEU A 16 -7.34 -1.08 -8.92
CA LEU A 16 -6.67 -0.74 -7.66
C LEU A 16 -7.23 0.53 -7.00
N THR A 17 -7.75 1.49 -7.77
CA THR A 17 -8.37 2.70 -7.23
C THR A 17 -9.77 2.47 -6.64
N ARG A 18 -10.38 1.32 -6.90
CA ARG A 18 -11.77 0.99 -6.54
C ARG A 18 -11.89 -0.06 -5.45
N ILE A 19 -10.78 -0.60 -4.95
CA ILE A 19 -10.81 -1.63 -3.89
C ILE A 19 -11.29 -1.00 -2.58
N PRO A 20 -12.47 -1.37 -2.06
CA PRO A 20 -12.95 -0.88 -0.78
C PRO A 20 -12.30 -1.68 0.35
N LEU A 21 -11.48 -1.05 1.17
CA LEU A 21 -10.89 -1.62 2.38
C LEU A 21 -11.43 -0.85 3.59
N SER A 22 -12.42 -1.39 4.28
CA SER A 22 -13.15 -0.70 5.36
C SER A 22 -13.12 -1.41 6.71
N LEU A 23 -12.91 -2.73 6.74
CA LEU A 23 -12.92 -3.51 7.97
C LEU A 23 -11.55 -4.09 8.30
N ASP A 24 -11.28 -4.21 9.59
CA ASP A 24 -10.14 -4.97 10.10
C ASP A 24 -10.56 -6.44 10.26
N VAL A 25 -9.99 -7.33 9.44
CA VAL A 25 -10.44 -8.72 9.29
C VAL A 25 -9.59 -9.66 10.13
N ASP A 26 -10.24 -10.58 10.84
CA ASP A 26 -9.57 -11.72 11.47
C ASP A 26 -9.74 -12.98 10.60
N PRO A 27 -8.63 -13.59 10.12
CA PRO A 27 -8.70 -14.80 9.31
C PRO A 27 -9.35 -15.98 9.99
N GLU A 28 -9.25 -16.07 11.33
CA GLU A 28 -9.85 -17.16 12.09
C GLU A 28 -11.37 -17.03 12.20
N GLU A 29 -11.90 -15.82 12.12
CA GLU A 29 -13.34 -15.54 12.18
C GLU A 29 -14.04 -15.72 10.83
N THR A 30 -13.30 -15.70 9.70
CA THR A 30 -13.92 -15.73 8.35
C THR A 30 -14.31 -17.13 7.88
N GLY A 31 -13.83 -18.19 8.52
CA GLY A 31 -14.10 -19.57 8.11
C GLY A 31 -13.55 -19.94 6.74
N LEU A 32 -12.63 -19.16 6.19
CA LEU A 32 -11.99 -19.45 4.90
C LEU A 32 -11.19 -20.76 4.99
N PRO A 33 -11.37 -21.70 4.04
CA PRO A 33 -10.73 -23.00 4.12
C PRO A 33 -9.21 -22.86 4.05
N ARG A 34 -8.51 -23.40 5.05
CA ARG A 34 -7.08 -23.64 5.00
C ARG A 34 -6.82 -24.83 4.07
N GLU A 35 -6.88 -24.64 2.76
CA GLU A 35 -6.46 -25.68 1.83
C GLU A 35 -4.95 -25.85 1.90
N GLY A 36 -4.53 -26.97 2.48
CA GLY A 36 -3.15 -27.37 2.54
C GLY A 36 -2.63 -27.80 1.18
N HIS A 37 -1.68 -27.05 0.64
CA HIS A 37 -0.65 -27.56 -0.30
C HIS A 37 0.65 -26.78 -0.05
N GLY A 38 1.72 -27.55 0.15
CA GLY A 38 2.93 -27.11 0.80
C GLY A 38 3.76 -26.02 0.11
N GLY A 39 4.52 -25.34 0.90
CA GLY A 39 5.79 -24.64 0.60
C GLY A 39 5.72 -23.22 0.08
N ALA A 40 4.80 -22.86 -0.81
CA ALA A 40 4.69 -21.50 -1.35
C ALA A 40 3.55 -20.68 -0.72
N ARG A 41 2.67 -21.33 0.05
CA ARG A 41 1.49 -20.72 0.72
C ARG A 41 1.73 -20.27 2.16
N GLU A 42 2.79 -20.71 2.82
CA GLU A 42 3.13 -20.23 4.16
C GLU A 42 3.46 -18.73 4.21
N ALA A 43 4.02 -18.18 3.11
CA ALA A 43 4.24 -16.74 2.99
C ALA A 43 2.96 -15.94 2.63
N ALA A 44 1.93 -16.59 2.09
CA ALA A 44 0.65 -15.97 1.71
C ALA A 44 -0.43 -16.05 2.81
N SER A 45 -0.14 -16.75 3.90
CA SER A 45 -1.08 -16.97 5.02
C SER A 45 -1.10 -15.82 6.04
N ALA A 46 -0.27 -14.80 5.89
CA ALA A 46 -0.36 -13.60 6.71
C ALA A 46 -1.40 -12.67 6.10
N THR A 47 -2.60 -12.66 6.63
CA THR A 47 -3.55 -11.57 6.37
C THR A 47 -2.90 -10.27 6.78
N ILE A 48 -2.80 -9.36 5.84
CA ILE A 48 -2.29 -8.02 6.08
C ILE A 48 -3.40 -7.19 6.73
N ASP A 49 -3.06 -6.32 7.68
CA ASP A 49 -4.03 -5.36 8.21
C ASP A 49 -4.47 -4.36 7.14
N THR A 50 -5.59 -3.68 7.39
CA THR A 50 -6.16 -2.72 6.43
C THR A 50 -5.19 -1.58 6.07
N ALA A 51 -4.33 -1.14 6.99
CA ALA A 51 -3.33 -0.10 6.73
C ALA A 51 -2.25 -0.62 5.78
N SER A 52 -1.75 -1.82 6.02
CA SER A 52 -0.79 -2.50 5.15
C SER A 52 -1.37 -2.80 3.77
N ALA A 53 -2.64 -3.20 3.68
CA ALA A 53 -3.33 -3.39 2.40
C ALA A 53 -3.43 -2.09 1.59
N ARG A 54 -3.77 -0.97 2.24
CA ARG A 54 -3.79 0.36 1.59
C ARG A 54 -2.40 0.78 1.12
N ALA A 55 -1.37 0.56 1.93
CA ALA A 55 0.01 0.87 1.56
C ALA A 55 0.45 0.00 0.36
N LEU A 56 0.08 -1.28 0.34
CA LEU A 56 0.35 -2.19 -0.78
C LEU A 56 -0.33 -1.72 -2.06
N ILE A 57 -1.62 -1.35 -2.02
CA ILE A 57 -2.35 -0.80 -3.17
C ILE A 57 -1.66 0.46 -3.71
N ALA A 58 -1.30 1.39 -2.83
CA ALA A 58 -0.62 2.62 -3.23
C ALA A 58 0.76 2.34 -3.87
N SER A 59 1.50 1.38 -3.33
CA SER A 59 2.79 0.94 -3.88
C SER A 59 2.64 0.30 -5.26
N MET A 60 1.66 -0.60 -5.43
CA MET A 60 1.37 -1.25 -6.71
C MET A 60 0.91 -0.24 -7.77
N ALA A 61 0.08 0.73 -7.38
CA ALA A 61 -0.38 1.79 -8.27
C ALA A 61 0.80 2.64 -8.78
N ARG A 62 1.68 3.09 -7.89
CA ARG A 62 2.90 3.82 -8.28
C ARG A 62 3.81 2.99 -9.18
N GLN A 63 4.00 1.71 -8.85
CA GLN A 63 4.82 0.82 -9.66
C GLN A 63 4.27 0.62 -11.08
N LEU A 64 2.95 0.54 -11.22
CA LEU A 64 2.30 0.53 -12.53
C LEU A 64 2.55 1.84 -13.29
N ASP A 65 2.34 2.99 -12.63
CA ASP A 65 2.46 4.30 -13.26
C ASP A 65 3.91 4.66 -13.60
N ASP A 66 4.86 4.38 -12.71
CA ASP A 66 6.24 4.84 -12.84
C ASP A 66 7.16 3.86 -13.59
N TYR A 67 6.80 2.57 -13.65
CA TYR A 67 7.67 1.58 -14.28
C TYR A 67 6.94 0.67 -15.27
N ILE A 68 5.90 -0.08 -14.84
CA ILE A 68 5.34 -1.16 -15.65
C ILE A 68 4.71 -0.62 -16.94
N LEU A 69 3.81 0.37 -16.85
CA LEU A 69 3.12 0.93 -18.01
C LEU A 69 4.10 1.68 -18.94
N PRO A 70 4.97 2.59 -18.45
CA PRO A 70 5.95 3.26 -19.31
C PRO A 70 6.91 2.28 -20.02
N ARG A 71 7.46 1.32 -19.28
CA ARG A 71 8.40 0.34 -19.83
C ARG A 71 7.71 -0.60 -20.82
N SER A 72 6.48 -0.98 -20.56
CA SER A 72 5.67 -1.79 -21.47
C SER A 72 5.36 -1.08 -22.78
N ALA A 73 5.14 0.23 -22.73
CA ALA A 73 4.87 1.06 -23.90
C ALA A 73 6.13 1.31 -24.75
N SER A 74 7.34 1.32 -24.14
CA SER A 74 8.59 1.63 -24.83
C SER A 74 9.76 0.81 -24.27
N MET A 75 9.97 -0.36 -24.85
CA MET A 75 11.13 -1.24 -24.51
C MET A 75 12.48 -0.66 -24.97
N ASP A 76 12.47 0.28 -25.91
CA ASP A 76 13.67 0.95 -26.43
C ASP A 76 14.08 2.19 -25.62
N SER A 77 13.32 2.53 -24.58
CA SER A 77 13.71 3.60 -23.66
C SER A 77 15.05 3.30 -23.00
N PRO A 78 15.83 4.33 -22.61
CA PRO A 78 17.10 4.14 -21.94
C PRO A 78 16.99 3.18 -20.75
N LEU A 79 18.01 2.34 -20.57
CA LEU A 79 18.10 1.47 -19.39
C LEU A 79 18.31 2.34 -18.15
N THR A 80 17.44 2.22 -17.20
CA THR A 80 17.47 3.01 -15.96
C THR A 80 18.33 2.30 -14.91
N ILE A 81 19.48 2.90 -14.59
CA ILE A 81 20.37 2.45 -13.53
C ILE A 81 20.14 3.34 -12.31
N VAL A 82 19.67 2.77 -11.21
CA VAL A 82 19.54 3.50 -9.94
C VAL A 82 20.74 3.19 -9.04
N VAL A 83 21.46 4.22 -8.64
CA VAL A 83 22.57 4.13 -7.69
C VAL A 83 21.99 4.26 -6.29
N GLY A 84 21.89 3.15 -5.58
CA GLY A 84 21.34 3.08 -4.22
C GLY A 84 22.35 2.48 -3.25
N GLY A 85 22.12 2.70 -1.97
CA GLY A 85 22.98 2.16 -0.92
C GLY A 85 22.95 3.00 0.35
N SER A 86 23.68 2.54 1.36
CA SER A 86 23.68 3.14 2.69
C SER A 86 24.24 4.56 2.73
N THR A 87 23.85 5.27 3.80
CA THR A 87 24.36 6.59 4.12
C THR A 87 25.89 6.55 4.23
N GLY A 88 26.54 7.42 3.47
CA GLY A 88 28.00 7.54 3.47
C GLY A 88 28.74 6.44 2.72
N ALA A 89 28.07 5.58 1.97
CA ALA A 89 28.72 4.60 1.11
C ALA A 89 29.50 5.23 -0.05
N GLY A 90 29.28 6.51 -0.35
CA GLY A 90 30.00 7.27 -1.38
C GLY A 90 29.32 7.26 -2.75
N LYS A 91 28.01 7.06 -2.81
CA LYS A 91 27.20 7.02 -4.05
C LYS A 91 27.46 8.22 -4.97
N SER A 92 27.19 9.43 -4.48
CA SER A 92 27.38 10.66 -5.28
C SER A 92 28.83 10.91 -5.67
N THR A 93 29.78 10.55 -4.80
CA THR A 93 31.23 10.62 -5.16
C THR A 93 31.54 9.64 -6.29
N LEU A 94 31.03 8.43 -6.23
CA LEU A 94 31.19 7.41 -7.27
C LEU A 94 30.56 7.87 -8.58
N VAL A 95 29.33 8.38 -8.55
CA VAL A 95 28.63 8.93 -9.72
C VAL A 95 29.44 10.06 -10.34
N ASN A 96 29.86 11.06 -9.55
CA ASN A 96 30.68 12.18 -10.04
C ASN A 96 31.98 11.71 -10.66
N THR A 97 32.62 10.69 -10.09
CA THR A 97 33.87 10.15 -10.64
C THR A 97 33.63 9.40 -11.95
N LEU A 98 32.54 8.63 -12.07
CA LEU A 98 32.14 8.00 -13.34
C LEU A 98 31.89 9.00 -14.47
N LEU A 99 31.35 10.17 -14.13
CA LEU A 99 31.07 11.25 -15.07
C LEU A 99 32.30 12.13 -15.34
N GLY A 100 33.32 12.10 -14.47
CA GLY A 100 34.45 12.98 -14.51
C GLY A 100 34.15 14.44 -14.10
N GLU A 101 32.94 14.71 -13.62
CA GLU A 101 32.45 16.03 -13.24
C GLU A 101 31.61 15.96 -11.96
N PRO A 102 31.65 16.98 -11.05
CA PRO A 102 30.85 17.01 -9.84
C PRO A 102 29.41 17.46 -10.10
N LEU A 103 28.61 16.63 -10.75
CA LEU A 103 27.23 16.93 -11.15
C LEU A 103 26.20 16.57 -10.05
N THR A 104 26.59 15.78 -9.04
CA THR A 104 25.72 15.46 -7.90
C THR A 104 26.31 15.97 -6.58
N GLN A 105 25.45 16.22 -5.58
CA GLN A 105 25.94 16.76 -4.32
C GLN A 105 26.66 15.66 -3.53
N SER A 106 27.93 15.87 -3.24
CA SER A 106 28.71 15.04 -2.34
C SER A 106 29.28 15.93 -1.21
N GLY A 107 29.03 15.60 0.05
CA GLY A 107 29.48 16.43 1.16
C GLY A 107 29.59 15.67 2.48
N ALA A 108 30.18 16.35 3.51
CA ALA A 108 30.32 15.81 4.86
C ALA A 108 29.08 16.08 5.74
N ILE A 109 28.23 17.05 5.39
CA ILE A 109 27.01 17.40 6.11
C ILE A 109 25.86 16.55 5.57
N ARG A 110 25.15 15.83 6.43
CA ARG A 110 24.13 14.83 6.09
C ARG A 110 22.74 15.28 6.51
N PRO A 111 21.68 14.92 5.75
CA PRO A 111 21.66 14.17 4.47
C PRO A 111 22.18 15.03 3.32
N THR A 112 23.06 14.48 2.48
CA THR A 112 23.69 15.20 1.36
C THR A 112 22.81 15.25 0.12
N THR A 113 22.07 14.18 -0.17
CA THR A 113 21.22 14.07 -1.36
C THR A 113 19.76 13.98 -0.90
N ARG A 114 19.00 15.07 -1.11
CA ARG A 114 17.55 15.10 -0.88
C ARG A 114 16.77 14.97 -2.18
N HIS A 115 17.27 15.61 -3.24
CA HIS A 115 16.68 15.54 -4.57
C HIS A 115 17.44 14.51 -5.40
N PRO A 116 16.79 13.45 -5.91
CA PRO A 116 17.46 12.52 -6.82
C PRO A 116 17.84 13.22 -8.10
N VAL A 117 19.03 12.89 -8.63
CA VAL A 117 19.55 13.47 -9.86
C VAL A 117 19.47 12.45 -10.99
N LEU A 118 18.72 12.78 -12.04
CA LEU A 118 18.61 11.98 -13.25
C LEU A 118 19.63 12.46 -14.29
N LEU A 119 20.63 11.65 -14.53
CA LEU A 119 21.72 11.88 -15.46
C LEU A 119 21.46 11.10 -16.75
N TYR A 120 21.54 11.76 -17.89
CA TYR A 120 21.21 11.15 -19.17
C TYR A 120 21.85 11.90 -20.34
N ARG A 121 21.90 11.26 -21.48
CA ARG A 121 22.37 11.90 -22.71
C ARG A 121 21.25 12.74 -23.34
N ALA A 122 21.58 13.94 -23.84
CA ALA A 122 20.59 14.88 -24.37
C ALA A 122 19.69 14.24 -25.46
N GLU A 123 20.23 13.31 -26.23
CA GLU A 123 19.50 12.58 -27.28
C GLU A 123 18.43 11.65 -26.72
N ASP A 124 18.51 11.30 -25.46
CA ASP A 124 17.54 10.41 -24.75
C ASP A 124 16.43 11.21 -24.01
N GLU A 125 16.47 12.56 -24.02
CA GLU A 125 15.55 13.43 -23.27
C GLU A 125 14.07 13.14 -23.56
N ALA A 126 13.74 12.92 -24.85
CA ALA A 126 12.34 12.65 -25.24
C ALA A 126 11.78 11.35 -24.66
N ALA A 127 12.62 10.34 -24.45
CA ALA A 127 12.20 9.08 -23.83
C ALA A 127 12.06 9.20 -22.30
N LEU A 128 12.71 10.18 -21.70
CA LEU A 128 12.73 10.46 -20.27
C LEU A 128 11.82 11.66 -19.90
N ALA A 129 10.90 12.05 -20.78
CA ALA A 129 9.95 13.11 -20.54
C ALA A 129 9.04 12.82 -19.32
N PRO A 130 8.53 13.85 -18.61
CA PRO A 130 7.75 13.67 -17.36
C PRO A 130 6.53 12.78 -17.48
N ASP A 131 5.90 12.74 -18.64
CA ASP A 131 4.73 11.91 -18.95
C ASP A 131 5.08 10.45 -19.28
N ARG A 132 6.37 10.14 -19.46
CA ARG A 132 6.86 8.83 -19.90
C ARG A 132 7.78 8.13 -18.91
N PHE A 133 8.36 8.88 -18.01
CA PHE A 133 9.34 8.36 -17.07
C PHE A 133 9.12 8.95 -15.68
N LEU A 134 8.85 8.11 -14.68
CA LEU A 134 8.51 8.52 -13.30
C LEU A 134 7.47 9.65 -13.25
N PRO A 135 6.28 9.48 -13.86
CA PRO A 135 5.28 10.53 -13.96
C PRO A 135 4.71 10.96 -12.59
N THR A 136 4.80 10.14 -11.56
CA THR A 136 4.35 10.48 -10.21
C THR A 136 5.34 11.35 -9.45
N LEU A 137 6.62 11.43 -9.90
CA LEU A 137 7.65 12.19 -9.23
C LEU A 137 7.79 13.59 -9.83
N PRO A 138 7.57 14.67 -9.04
CA PRO A 138 7.76 16.05 -9.50
C PRO A 138 9.17 16.28 -10.04
N ARG A 139 9.33 17.24 -10.95
CA ARG A 139 10.64 17.60 -11.53
C ARG A 139 10.99 19.05 -11.26
N THR A 140 12.26 19.28 -10.91
CA THR A 140 12.82 20.61 -10.78
C THR A 140 13.95 20.77 -11.79
N ARG A 141 13.84 21.76 -12.68
CA ARG A 141 14.94 22.10 -13.62
C ARG A 141 15.91 23.04 -12.93
N VAL A 142 17.20 22.74 -13.07
CA VAL A 142 18.31 23.60 -12.63
C VAL A 142 18.85 24.32 -13.85
N GLN A 143 19.01 25.65 -13.77
CA GLN A 143 19.60 26.41 -14.87
C GLN A 143 21.11 26.16 -14.92
N LYS A 144 21.67 26.27 -16.12
CA LYS A 144 23.10 26.07 -16.31
C LYS A 144 23.90 27.12 -15.52
N GLY A 145 24.69 26.67 -14.55
CA GLY A 145 25.45 27.54 -13.64
C GLY A 145 24.83 27.74 -12.26
N GLU A 146 23.59 27.27 -12.05
CA GLU A 146 23.01 27.18 -10.73
C GLU A 146 23.41 25.85 -10.08
N GLY A 147 23.67 25.87 -8.77
CA GLY A 147 23.88 24.64 -8.00
C GLY A 147 22.59 23.82 -7.90
N LEU A 148 22.72 22.53 -7.65
CA LEU A 148 21.57 21.67 -7.36
C LEU A 148 20.77 22.25 -6.17
N PRO A 149 19.43 22.06 -6.14
CA PRO A 149 18.60 22.48 -5.01
C PRO A 149 19.18 21.99 -3.70
N GLY A 150 19.27 22.87 -2.71
CA GLY A 150 19.77 22.54 -1.38
C GLY A 150 18.86 21.56 -0.65
N ALA A 151 19.36 21.01 0.45
CA ALA A 151 18.61 20.08 1.31
C ALA A 151 17.58 20.79 2.23
N ASP A 152 16.85 21.82 1.74
CA ASP A 152 15.83 22.52 2.49
C ASP A 152 14.63 21.57 2.77
N PRO A 153 14.29 21.30 4.05
CA PRO A 153 13.17 20.44 4.41
C PRO A 153 11.80 20.96 3.95
N LEU A 154 11.66 22.25 3.69
CA LEU A 154 10.41 22.87 3.27
C LEU A 154 10.13 22.71 1.77
N VAL A 155 11.14 22.32 0.98
CA VAL A 155 10.99 22.10 -0.47
C VAL A 155 10.62 20.63 -0.71
N PRO A 156 9.50 20.35 -1.40
CA PRO A 156 9.13 18.96 -1.78
C PRO A 156 10.25 18.29 -2.57
N GLN A 157 10.44 16.99 -2.35
CA GLN A 157 11.41 16.21 -3.12
C GLN A 157 11.00 16.16 -4.60
N ALA A 158 11.98 16.40 -5.48
CA ALA A 158 11.76 16.42 -6.92
C ALA A 158 12.97 15.82 -7.63
N LEU A 159 12.71 15.15 -8.75
CA LEU A 159 13.75 14.63 -9.65
C LEU A 159 14.40 15.80 -10.38
N VAL A 160 15.73 15.85 -10.38
CA VAL A 160 16.52 16.89 -11.06
C VAL A 160 17.13 16.31 -12.33
N PRO A 161 16.58 16.58 -13.53
CA PRO A 161 17.13 16.12 -14.78
C PRO A 161 18.38 16.94 -15.16
N VAL A 162 19.49 16.24 -15.41
CA VAL A 162 20.78 16.84 -15.80
C VAL A 162 21.32 16.11 -17.02
N PRO A 163 21.27 16.73 -18.22
CA PRO A 163 21.89 16.17 -19.42
C PRO A 163 23.41 16.20 -19.33
N THR A 164 24.07 15.10 -19.70
CA THR A 164 25.51 14.98 -19.69
C THR A 164 26.03 14.19 -20.90
N ALA A 165 27.18 14.60 -21.45
CA ALA A 165 27.87 13.87 -22.51
C ALA A 165 28.70 12.68 -21.96
N ALA A 166 28.90 12.58 -20.67
CA ALA A 166 29.72 11.55 -20.03
C ALA A 166 29.08 10.14 -20.06
N LEU A 167 27.74 10.08 -20.10
CA LEU A 167 27.02 8.81 -20.24
C LEU A 167 26.90 8.39 -21.72
N PRO A 168 26.90 7.09 -22.01
CA PRO A 168 26.55 6.60 -23.34
C PRO A 168 25.04 6.78 -23.60
N ARG A 169 24.66 6.85 -24.88
CA ARG A 169 23.26 6.84 -25.30
C ARG A 169 22.59 5.55 -24.85
N GLY A 170 21.30 5.63 -24.46
CA GLY A 170 20.52 4.49 -24.03
C GLY A 170 20.77 4.06 -22.58
N ILE A 171 21.48 4.88 -21.80
CA ILE A 171 21.67 4.72 -20.35
C ILE A 171 21.17 5.98 -19.64
N ALA A 172 20.30 5.80 -18.67
CA ALA A 172 19.89 6.82 -17.69
C ALA A 172 20.38 6.38 -16.31
N LEU A 173 21.02 7.27 -15.56
CA LEU A 173 21.55 6.99 -14.23
C LEU A 173 20.88 7.92 -13.20
N ILE A 174 20.36 7.36 -12.11
CA ILE A 174 19.76 8.12 -11.01
C ILE A 174 20.65 7.99 -9.77
N ASP A 175 21.17 9.13 -9.30
CA ASP A 175 21.77 9.21 -7.95
C ASP A 175 20.65 9.36 -6.92
N ALA A 176 20.36 8.28 -6.20
CA ALA A 176 19.24 8.19 -5.27
C ALA A 176 19.65 8.64 -3.85
N PRO A 177 18.69 9.12 -3.03
CA PRO A 177 18.91 9.36 -1.60
C PRO A 177 19.32 8.08 -0.85
N ASP A 178 19.80 8.26 0.38
CA ASP A 178 20.25 7.17 1.22
C ASP A 178 19.07 6.26 1.64
N ILE A 179 19.21 4.96 1.47
CA ILE A 179 18.18 3.95 1.81
C ILE A 179 17.97 3.76 3.31
N ASP A 180 18.97 4.08 4.13
CA ASP A 180 18.97 4.04 5.59
C ASP A 180 19.01 5.44 6.21
N SER A 181 18.52 6.45 5.47
CA SER A 181 18.44 7.83 5.93
C SER A 181 17.62 7.95 7.22
N VAL A 182 17.97 8.92 8.08
CA VAL A 182 17.16 9.29 9.26
C VAL A 182 15.79 9.83 8.82
N SER A 183 15.71 10.46 7.65
CA SER A 183 14.48 10.94 7.04
C SER A 183 13.67 9.79 6.44
N GLU A 184 12.44 9.60 6.90
CA GLU A 184 11.51 8.62 6.37
C GLU A 184 11.15 8.92 4.90
N GLU A 185 11.01 10.21 4.56
CA GLU A 185 10.77 10.67 3.18
C GLU A 185 11.88 10.21 2.23
N ASN A 186 13.16 10.35 2.66
CA ASN A 186 14.30 9.91 1.85
C ASN A 186 14.30 8.39 1.66
N ARG A 187 13.97 7.62 2.72
CA ARG A 187 13.88 6.16 2.62
C ARG A 187 12.75 5.73 1.67
N THR A 188 11.61 6.39 1.77
CA THR A 188 10.46 6.13 0.89
C THR A 188 10.81 6.42 -0.56
N LEU A 189 11.37 7.60 -0.84
CA LEU A 189 11.79 7.98 -2.19
C LEU A 189 12.86 7.04 -2.75
N ALA A 190 13.85 6.65 -1.95
CA ALA A 190 14.86 5.69 -2.38
C ALA A 190 14.23 4.34 -2.79
N LYS A 191 13.26 3.84 -2.01
CA LYS A 191 12.50 2.62 -2.35
C LYS A 191 11.68 2.80 -3.62
N GLU A 192 11.05 3.93 -3.82
CA GLU A 192 10.27 4.25 -5.03
C GLU A 192 11.18 4.27 -6.27
N LEU A 193 12.32 4.93 -6.22
CA LEU A 193 13.30 4.97 -7.31
C LEU A 193 13.83 3.56 -7.61
N LEU A 194 14.19 2.78 -6.59
CA LEU A 194 14.62 1.40 -6.77
C LEU A 194 13.52 0.54 -7.39
N SER A 195 12.24 0.86 -7.10
CA SER A 195 11.11 0.14 -7.68
C SER A 195 10.91 0.44 -9.16
N ALA A 196 11.46 1.51 -9.68
CA ALA A 196 11.43 1.92 -11.09
C ALA A 196 12.76 1.66 -11.84
N ALA A 197 13.73 1.00 -11.21
CA ALA A 197 15.01 0.64 -11.81
C ALA A 197 14.92 -0.59 -12.72
N ASP A 198 15.57 -0.56 -13.87
CA ASP A 198 15.89 -1.75 -14.64
C ASP A 198 17.09 -2.50 -14.05
N LEU A 199 18.04 -1.73 -13.54
CA LEU A 199 19.26 -2.21 -12.91
C LEU A 199 19.55 -1.39 -11.65
N TRP A 200 19.88 -2.07 -10.57
CA TRP A 200 20.32 -1.44 -9.34
C TRP A 200 21.82 -1.53 -9.18
N LEU A 201 22.50 -0.37 -9.14
CA LEU A 201 23.90 -0.26 -8.75
C LEU A 201 23.97 -0.04 -7.24
N PHE A 202 24.10 -1.13 -6.51
CA PHE A 202 24.16 -1.12 -5.05
C PHE A 202 25.55 -0.74 -4.58
N VAL A 203 25.68 0.40 -3.87
CA VAL A 203 26.93 0.88 -3.32
C VAL A 203 26.95 0.65 -1.81
N THR A 204 27.94 -0.11 -1.36
CA THR A 204 28.19 -0.38 0.06
C THR A 204 29.67 -0.20 0.40
N THR A 205 30.04 -0.41 1.66
CA THR A 205 31.45 -0.31 2.11
C THR A 205 31.86 -1.58 2.83
N ALA A 206 33.16 -1.77 2.96
CA ALA A 206 33.74 -2.88 3.72
C ALA A 206 33.16 -3.04 5.15
N ASN A 207 32.75 -1.93 5.78
CA ASN A 207 32.21 -1.94 7.15
C ASN A 207 30.67 -2.13 7.20
N ARG A 208 29.96 -2.03 6.06
CA ARG A 208 28.48 -1.98 6.03
C ARG A 208 27.83 -2.94 5.04
N TYR A 209 28.62 -3.75 4.31
CA TYR A 209 28.08 -4.67 3.31
C TYR A 209 27.15 -5.75 3.91
N ALA A 210 27.27 -6.02 5.20
CA ALA A 210 26.45 -6.99 5.93
C ALA A 210 25.29 -6.37 6.73
N ASP A 211 25.03 -5.05 6.61
CA ASP A 211 23.95 -4.36 7.33
C ASP A 211 22.56 -4.89 6.89
N ALA A 212 21.65 -5.10 7.85
CA ALA A 212 20.34 -5.71 7.62
C ALA A 212 19.46 -4.89 6.66
N VAL A 213 19.37 -3.56 6.82
CA VAL A 213 18.48 -2.70 6.01
C VAL A 213 18.79 -2.77 4.51
N PRO A 214 20.05 -2.64 4.06
CA PRO A 214 20.42 -2.89 2.67
C PRO A 214 20.04 -4.28 2.15
N TRP A 215 20.19 -5.31 3.00
CA TRP A 215 19.87 -6.69 2.61
C TRP A 215 18.37 -6.92 2.38
N GLU A 216 17.48 -6.33 3.19
CA GLU A 216 16.04 -6.35 2.94
C GLU A 216 15.69 -5.83 1.54
N LEU A 217 16.35 -4.74 1.12
CA LEU A 217 16.13 -4.17 -0.21
C LEU A 217 16.75 -5.00 -1.34
N LEU A 218 17.91 -5.62 -1.10
CA LEU A 218 18.51 -6.57 -2.05
C LEU A 218 17.59 -7.77 -2.28
N HIS A 219 17.02 -8.34 -1.22
CA HIS A 219 16.01 -9.41 -1.32
C HIS A 219 14.75 -8.95 -2.09
N ALA A 220 14.25 -7.75 -1.82
CA ALA A 220 13.11 -7.19 -2.52
C ALA A 220 13.40 -6.96 -4.03
N ALA A 221 14.61 -6.53 -4.37
CA ALA A 221 15.05 -6.37 -5.76
C ALA A 221 15.18 -7.72 -6.47
N ALA A 222 15.79 -8.70 -5.82
CA ALA A 222 15.94 -10.06 -6.35
C ALA A 222 14.58 -10.74 -6.59
N ALA A 223 13.62 -10.59 -5.66
CA ALA A 223 12.26 -11.10 -5.80
C ALA A 223 11.51 -10.54 -7.02
N ARG A 224 11.95 -9.41 -7.54
CA ARG A 224 11.44 -8.76 -8.76
C ARG A 224 12.32 -8.99 -9.98
N SER A 225 13.35 -9.81 -9.87
CA SER A 225 14.34 -10.07 -10.92
C SER A 225 15.04 -8.80 -11.44
N ILE A 226 15.18 -7.78 -10.60
CA ILE A 226 15.97 -6.58 -10.94
C ILE A 226 17.43 -6.99 -11.06
N ALA A 227 18.08 -6.59 -12.15
CA ALA A 227 19.51 -6.79 -12.30
C ALA A 227 20.28 -6.01 -11.23
N ILE A 228 21.17 -6.66 -10.49
CA ILE A 228 21.92 -6.08 -9.38
C ILE A 228 23.40 -6.07 -9.74
N ALA A 229 24.02 -4.89 -9.75
CA ALA A 229 25.47 -4.71 -9.74
C ALA A 229 25.88 -4.15 -8.37
N VAL A 230 27.00 -4.61 -7.84
CA VAL A 230 27.47 -4.20 -6.51
C VAL A 230 28.79 -3.47 -6.63
N VAL A 231 28.90 -2.32 -5.96
CA VAL A 231 30.17 -1.62 -5.74
C VAL A 231 30.52 -1.68 -4.26
N LEU A 232 31.58 -2.39 -3.96
CA LEU A 232 32.16 -2.47 -2.63
C LEU A 232 33.22 -1.36 -2.51
N ASN A 233 32.82 -0.24 -1.91
CA ASN A 233 33.63 0.97 -1.82
C ASN A 233 34.39 1.06 -0.48
N ARG A 234 35.49 1.83 -0.48
CA ARG A 234 36.34 2.05 0.71
C ARG A 234 36.83 0.75 1.34
N VAL A 235 37.29 -0.15 0.50
CA VAL A 235 37.92 -1.38 0.98
C VAL A 235 39.35 -1.06 1.40
N PRO A 236 39.78 -1.49 2.61
CA PRO A 236 41.18 -1.36 3.01
C PRO A 236 42.10 -2.05 1.99
N GLU A 237 43.26 -1.46 1.73
CA GLU A 237 44.27 -2.04 0.84
C GLU A 237 44.74 -3.41 1.37
N GLY A 238 44.65 -4.43 0.53
CA GLY A 238 45.00 -5.81 0.88
C GLY A 238 43.84 -6.70 1.34
N ASP A 239 42.67 -6.14 1.65
CA ASP A 239 41.50 -6.89 2.11
C ASP A 239 40.47 -7.17 0.97
N GLU A 240 40.77 -6.71 -0.26
CA GLU A 240 39.82 -6.72 -1.38
C GLU A 240 39.26 -8.11 -1.69
N GLU A 241 40.17 -9.09 -1.84
CA GLU A 241 39.79 -10.47 -2.20
C GLU A 241 39.00 -11.15 -1.09
N ALA A 242 39.37 -10.91 0.17
CA ALA A 242 38.71 -11.52 1.33
C ALA A 242 37.27 -11.01 1.48
N ILE A 243 37.07 -9.68 1.41
CA ILE A 243 35.75 -9.06 1.59
C ILE A 243 34.86 -9.35 0.37
N GLU A 244 35.42 -9.31 -0.84
CA GLU A 244 34.66 -9.65 -2.05
C GLU A 244 34.20 -11.11 -2.04
N THR A 245 35.06 -12.02 -1.59
CA THR A 245 34.73 -13.44 -1.45
C THR A 245 33.60 -13.66 -0.45
N ASP A 246 33.64 -13.00 0.69
CA ASP A 246 32.60 -13.09 1.70
C ASP A 246 31.28 -12.51 1.19
N LEU A 247 31.28 -11.35 0.56
CA LEU A 247 30.11 -10.76 -0.07
C LEU A 247 29.49 -11.68 -1.14
N ARG A 248 30.33 -12.29 -1.99
CA ARG A 248 29.88 -13.27 -3.01
C ARG A 248 29.23 -14.49 -2.36
N ARG A 249 29.76 -14.96 -1.22
CA ARG A 249 29.18 -16.05 -0.44
C ARG A 249 27.80 -15.65 0.07
N MET A 250 27.69 -14.47 0.73
CA MET A 250 26.42 -13.97 1.28
C MET A 250 25.35 -13.81 0.18
N LEU A 251 25.71 -13.22 -0.97
CA LEU A 251 24.79 -13.05 -2.10
C LEU A 251 24.27 -14.41 -2.61
N ARG A 252 25.17 -15.41 -2.74
CA ARG A 252 24.77 -16.76 -3.16
C ARG A 252 23.86 -17.45 -2.14
N GLU A 253 24.17 -17.35 -0.84
CA GLU A 253 23.33 -17.89 0.22
C GLU A 253 21.94 -17.26 0.26
N ALA A 254 21.84 -15.99 -0.13
CA ALA A 254 20.59 -15.27 -0.28
C ALA A 254 19.87 -15.51 -1.61
N GLY A 255 20.43 -16.31 -2.53
CA GLY A 255 19.87 -16.54 -3.85
C GLY A 255 19.92 -15.31 -4.77
N ILE A 256 20.85 -14.38 -4.53
CA ILE A 256 21.00 -13.14 -5.28
C ILE A 256 22.17 -13.27 -6.26
N GLU A 257 21.87 -13.15 -7.55
CA GLU A 257 22.88 -13.10 -8.61
C GLU A 257 23.21 -11.67 -8.97
N ALA A 258 24.43 -11.22 -8.66
CA ALA A 258 24.93 -9.93 -9.08
C ALA A 258 25.57 -10.04 -10.48
N VAL A 259 25.15 -9.17 -11.40
CA VAL A 259 25.70 -9.12 -12.78
C VAL A 259 27.13 -8.57 -12.80
N LEU A 260 27.52 -7.80 -11.78
CA LEU A 260 28.85 -7.26 -11.57
C LEU A 260 29.11 -7.09 -10.08
N ILE A 261 30.31 -7.43 -9.62
CA ILE A 261 30.83 -6.96 -8.32
C ILE A 261 32.14 -6.22 -8.63
N HIS A 262 32.22 -4.97 -8.19
CA HIS A 262 33.38 -4.12 -8.39
C HIS A 262 33.88 -3.57 -7.04
N THR A 263 35.16 -3.78 -6.76
CA THR A 263 35.80 -3.36 -5.51
C THR A 263 36.61 -2.09 -5.74
N VAL A 264 36.42 -1.10 -4.87
CA VAL A 264 37.14 0.17 -4.87
C VAL A 264 37.86 0.34 -3.54
N THR A 265 39.17 0.37 -3.57
CA THR A 265 40.03 0.60 -2.40
C THR A 265 39.84 2.01 -1.83
N GLU A 266 40.03 2.13 -0.52
CA GLU A 266 40.00 3.42 0.15
C GLU A 266 41.12 4.32 -0.38
N GLN A 267 40.78 5.52 -0.84
CA GLN A 267 41.70 6.41 -1.50
C GLN A 267 41.32 7.88 -1.25
N PRO A 268 42.26 8.82 -1.30
CA PRO A 268 41.98 10.24 -1.20
C PRO A 268 41.17 10.72 -2.44
N ARG A 269 40.43 11.80 -2.24
CA ARG A 269 39.72 12.50 -3.30
C ARG A 269 40.62 13.65 -3.82
N ASP A 270 40.45 13.98 -5.11
CA ASP A 270 41.09 15.15 -5.71
C ASP A 270 40.43 16.45 -5.19
N GLU A 271 40.94 17.61 -5.63
CA GLU A 271 40.41 18.94 -5.28
C GLU A 271 38.95 19.14 -5.71
N ARG A 272 38.46 18.40 -6.69
CA ARG A 272 37.06 18.39 -7.15
C ARG A 272 36.19 17.42 -6.39
N GLY A 273 36.74 16.70 -5.41
CA GLY A 273 36.03 15.67 -4.63
C GLY A 273 35.88 14.34 -5.35
N LEU A 274 36.59 14.10 -6.44
CA LEU A 274 36.52 12.87 -7.25
C LEU A 274 37.56 11.84 -6.77
N LEU A 275 37.26 10.56 -6.99
CA LEU A 275 38.23 9.47 -6.81
C LEU A 275 39.14 9.39 -8.03
N ASN A 276 40.24 8.62 -7.91
CA ASN A 276 41.04 8.30 -9.09
C ASN A 276 40.19 7.55 -10.14
N PRO A 277 40.03 8.07 -11.35
CA PRO A 277 39.18 7.43 -12.37
C PRO A 277 39.67 6.02 -12.78
N ILE A 278 40.94 5.70 -12.57
CA ILE A 278 41.49 4.37 -12.85
C ILE A 278 40.80 3.31 -11.97
N SER A 279 40.49 3.63 -10.71
CA SER A 279 39.82 2.71 -9.80
C SER A 279 38.40 2.36 -10.24
N LEU A 280 37.77 3.19 -11.07
CA LEU A 280 36.43 2.95 -11.61
C LEU A 280 36.46 2.55 -13.11
N ALA A 281 37.63 2.36 -13.69
CA ALA A 281 37.74 2.04 -15.11
C ALA A 281 36.96 0.77 -15.53
N PRO A 282 36.97 -0.35 -14.78
CA PRO A 282 36.18 -1.52 -15.12
C PRO A 282 34.66 -1.23 -15.11
N LEU A 283 34.18 -0.50 -14.11
CA LEU A 283 32.76 -0.11 -14.02
C LEU A 283 32.35 0.85 -15.14
N THR A 284 33.24 1.82 -15.46
CA THR A 284 33.03 2.76 -16.57
C THR A 284 32.96 2.04 -17.91
N LEU A 285 33.88 1.08 -18.14
CA LEU A 285 33.89 0.26 -19.35
C LEU A 285 32.61 -0.56 -19.47
N TRP A 286 32.21 -1.24 -18.40
CA TRP A 286 31.00 -2.03 -18.38
C TRP A 286 29.73 -1.22 -18.69
N ILE A 287 29.59 0.01 -18.13
CA ILE A 287 28.47 0.91 -18.46
C ILE A 287 28.50 1.33 -19.92
N ARG A 288 29.69 1.57 -20.49
CA ARG A 288 29.87 1.93 -21.92
C ARG A 288 29.50 0.77 -22.84
N GLU A 289 29.95 -0.43 -22.52
CA GLU A 289 29.60 -1.66 -23.25
C GLU A 289 28.10 -1.90 -23.22
N LEU A 290 27.48 -1.79 -22.04
CA LEU A 290 26.03 -1.88 -21.88
C LEU A 290 25.31 -0.80 -22.71
N GLY A 291 25.86 0.43 -22.76
CA GLY A 291 25.33 1.50 -23.59
C GLY A 291 25.43 1.20 -25.10
N ALA A 292 26.46 0.51 -25.54
CA ALA A 292 26.63 0.12 -26.92
C ALA A 292 25.78 -1.10 -27.35
N ASP A 293 25.42 -1.97 -26.41
CA ASP A 293 24.69 -3.21 -26.67
C ASP A 293 23.17 -3.03 -26.39
N ALA A 294 22.43 -2.60 -27.42
CA ALA A 294 20.97 -2.44 -27.31
C ALA A 294 20.23 -3.79 -27.02
N PRO A 295 20.57 -4.92 -27.62
CA PRO A 295 20.04 -6.23 -27.24
C PRO A 295 20.22 -6.58 -25.76
N ALA A 296 21.42 -6.36 -25.19
CA ALA A 296 21.68 -6.63 -23.78
C ALA A 296 20.82 -5.74 -22.87
N ARG A 297 20.72 -4.44 -23.18
CA ARG A 297 19.81 -3.54 -22.42
C ARG A 297 18.36 -3.99 -22.47
N ALA A 298 17.87 -4.37 -23.66
CA ALA A 298 16.51 -4.85 -23.84
C ALA A 298 16.28 -6.20 -23.13
N ALA A 299 17.29 -7.05 -23.00
CA ALA A 299 17.22 -8.29 -22.25
C ALA A 299 17.05 -8.01 -20.74
N ILE A 300 17.87 -7.12 -20.17
CA ILE A 300 17.78 -6.71 -18.78
C ILE A 300 16.39 -6.12 -18.50
N ALA A 301 15.95 -5.15 -19.30
CA ALA A 301 14.65 -4.51 -19.12
C ALA A 301 13.48 -5.50 -19.21
N ARG A 302 13.53 -6.48 -20.12
CA ARG A 302 12.50 -7.54 -20.22
C ARG A 302 12.48 -8.43 -19.00
N THR A 303 13.64 -8.86 -18.50
CA THR A 303 13.74 -9.73 -17.32
C THR A 303 13.17 -8.99 -16.08
N THR A 304 13.58 -7.74 -15.87
CA THR A 304 13.08 -6.93 -14.75
C THR A 304 11.58 -6.64 -14.87
N LEU A 305 11.08 -6.33 -16.07
CA LEU A 305 9.65 -6.12 -16.30
C LEU A 305 8.84 -7.39 -16.01
N ALA A 306 9.29 -8.54 -16.49
CA ALA A 306 8.63 -9.83 -16.26
C ALA A 306 8.55 -10.16 -14.77
N GLY A 307 9.67 -10.07 -14.03
CA GLY A 307 9.70 -10.31 -12.58
C GLY A 307 8.87 -9.30 -11.78
N THR A 308 8.81 -8.06 -12.26
CA THR A 308 7.97 -7.02 -11.66
C THR A 308 6.48 -7.31 -11.84
N VAL A 309 6.06 -7.75 -13.04
CA VAL A 309 4.68 -8.15 -13.33
C VAL A 309 4.29 -9.40 -12.52
N GLU A 310 5.20 -10.36 -12.38
CA GLU A 310 4.98 -11.54 -11.54
C GLU A 310 4.79 -11.16 -10.06
N THR A 311 5.59 -10.23 -9.55
CA THR A 311 5.43 -9.71 -8.19
C THR A 311 4.11 -8.97 -8.02
N LEU A 312 3.71 -8.17 -9.02
CA LEU A 312 2.40 -7.52 -9.05
C LEU A 312 1.26 -8.57 -8.96
N ALA A 313 1.35 -9.66 -9.72
CA ALA A 313 0.36 -10.74 -9.68
C ALA A 313 0.29 -11.42 -8.31
N ARG A 314 1.45 -11.68 -7.65
CA ARG A 314 1.47 -12.19 -6.27
C ARG A 314 0.80 -11.24 -5.28
N ASN A 315 1.08 -9.95 -5.38
CA ASN A 315 0.49 -8.93 -4.52
C ASN A 315 -1.02 -8.79 -4.75
N LEU A 316 -1.49 -8.90 -5.99
CA LEU A 316 -2.93 -8.93 -6.31
C LEU A 316 -3.63 -10.13 -5.66
N ASN A 317 -3.00 -11.30 -5.62
CA ASN A 317 -3.57 -12.47 -4.94
C ASN A 317 -3.69 -12.23 -3.42
N ILE A 318 -2.71 -11.57 -2.80
CA ILE A 318 -2.79 -11.19 -1.37
C ILE A 318 -3.99 -10.25 -1.15
N LEU A 319 -4.16 -9.24 -1.99
CA LEU A 319 -5.29 -8.31 -1.89
C LEU A 319 -6.64 -9.00 -2.16
N ALA A 320 -6.70 -9.97 -3.07
CA ALA A 320 -7.91 -10.73 -3.35
C ALA A 320 -8.35 -11.53 -2.12
N LEU A 321 -7.42 -12.21 -1.44
CA LEU A 321 -7.69 -12.94 -0.21
C LEU A 321 -8.19 -12.01 0.91
N GLU A 322 -7.57 -10.84 1.07
CA GLU A 322 -8.01 -9.83 2.03
C GLU A 322 -9.43 -9.34 1.71
N GLN A 323 -9.73 -9.09 0.44
CA GLN A 323 -11.06 -8.66 0.00
C GLN A 323 -12.14 -9.74 0.25
N GLU A 324 -11.81 -11.01 0.02
CA GLU A 324 -12.69 -12.14 0.35
C GLU A 324 -12.98 -12.24 1.85
N GLY A 325 -11.94 -12.04 2.68
CA GLY A 325 -12.06 -11.98 4.14
C GLY A 325 -12.97 -10.84 4.60
N GLN A 326 -12.81 -9.65 4.02
CA GLN A 326 -13.66 -8.51 4.32
C GLN A 326 -15.13 -8.77 3.93
N GLN A 327 -15.38 -9.37 2.78
CA GLN A 327 -16.73 -9.73 2.36
C GLN A 327 -17.37 -10.77 3.30
N ALA A 328 -16.60 -11.77 3.74
CA ALA A 328 -17.07 -12.77 4.70
C ALA A 328 -17.43 -12.12 6.04
N SER A 329 -16.59 -11.22 6.54
CA SER A 329 -16.85 -10.46 7.77
C SER A 329 -18.07 -9.57 7.66
N HIS A 330 -18.24 -8.87 6.54
CA HIS A 330 -19.46 -8.09 6.28
C HIS A 330 -20.74 -8.94 6.33
N ARG A 331 -20.71 -10.13 5.69
CA ARG A 331 -21.85 -11.05 5.72
C ARG A 331 -22.15 -11.53 7.14
N ALA A 332 -21.11 -11.87 7.92
CA ALA A 332 -21.27 -12.31 9.30
C ALA A 332 -21.86 -11.21 10.19
N LEU A 333 -21.37 -9.98 10.09
CA LEU A 333 -21.92 -8.83 10.83
C LEU A 333 -23.35 -8.51 10.43
N SER A 334 -23.67 -8.57 9.14
CA SER A 334 -25.06 -8.37 8.64
C SER A 334 -26.00 -9.45 9.15
N LEU A 335 -25.57 -10.71 9.19
CA LEU A 335 -26.37 -11.81 9.72
C LEU A 335 -26.68 -11.60 11.21
N VAL A 336 -25.68 -11.21 12.00
CA VAL A 336 -25.87 -10.89 13.43
C VAL A 336 -26.90 -9.78 13.61
N ALA A 337 -26.84 -8.72 12.81
CA ALA A 337 -27.82 -7.64 12.86
C ALA A 337 -29.22 -8.16 12.51
N SER A 338 -29.36 -8.90 11.41
CA SER A 338 -30.65 -9.48 11.00
C SER A 338 -31.27 -10.34 12.10
N GLU A 339 -30.51 -11.23 12.73
CA GLU A 339 -30.97 -12.09 13.83
C GLU A 339 -31.49 -11.28 15.04
N GLU A 340 -30.76 -10.22 15.43
CA GLU A 340 -31.16 -9.39 16.57
C GLU A 340 -32.43 -8.57 16.28
N TYR A 341 -32.57 -8.05 15.05
CA TYR A 341 -33.75 -7.33 14.62
C TYR A 341 -34.96 -8.26 14.37
N GLU A 342 -34.76 -9.49 13.89
CA GLU A 342 -35.82 -10.51 13.79
C GLU A 342 -36.38 -10.88 15.17
N LYS A 343 -35.49 -11.04 16.16
CA LYS A 343 -35.93 -11.26 17.57
C LYS A 343 -36.72 -10.06 18.10
N ALA A 344 -36.35 -8.86 17.79
CA ALA A 344 -37.05 -7.64 18.17
C ALA A 344 -38.42 -7.58 17.52
N LEU A 345 -38.54 -7.89 16.21
CA LEU A 345 -39.84 -7.97 15.52
C LEU A 345 -40.75 -9.02 16.13
N ALA A 346 -40.24 -10.23 16.43
CA ALA A 346 -41.00 -11.27 17.08
C ALA A 346 -41.46 -10.83 18.49
N GLY A 347 -40.62 -10.07 19.21
CA GLY A 347 -40.99 -9.50 20.51
C GLY A 347 -42.10 -8.46 20.43
N ILE A 348 -42.08 -7.60 19.40
CA ILE A 348 -43.14 -6.63 19.13
C ILE A 348 -44.45 -7.36 18.81
N ASP A 349 -44.41 -8.36 17.95
CA ASP A 349 -45.57 -9.13 17.54
C ASP A 349 -46.22 -9.88 18.73
N ALA A 350 -45.39 -10.46 19.59
CA ALA A 350 -45.85 -11.07 20.83
C ALA A 350 -46.52 -10.05 21.77
N ALA A 351 -45.91 -8.88 21.98
CA ALA A 351 -46.44 -7.83 22.85
C ALA A 351 -47.77 -7.24 22.33
N LEU A 352 -47.92 -7.20 20.99
CA LEU A 352 -49.17 -6.78 20.35
C LEU A 352 -50.25 -7.86 20.46
N SER A 353 -49.86 -9.16 20.45
CA SER A 353 -50.80 -10.30 20.45
C SER A 353 -51.28 -10.70 21.84
N ASP A 354 -50.41 -10.63 22.86
CA ASP A 354 -50.68 -11.04 24.23
C ASP A 354 -51.37 -9.96 25.09
N GLY A 355 -51.60 -8.78 24.52
CA GLY A 355 -52.24 -7.66 25.20
C GLY A 355 -51.36 -6.97 26.24
N SER A 356 -50.06 -7.24 26.29
CA SER A 356 -49.15 -6.60 27.23
C SER A 356 -49.08 -5.06 27.05
N LEU A 357 -49.35 -4.57 25.86
CA LEU A 357 -49.54 -3.15 25.55
C LEU A 357 -50.70 -2.48 26.33
N LEU A 358 -51.68 -3.26 26.69
CA LEU A 358 -52.86 -2.77 27.42
C LEU A 358 -52.65 -2.79 28.95
N ARG A 359 -51.50 -3.29 29.41
CA ARG A 359 -51.16 -3.31 30.85
C ARG A 359 -50.36 -2.02 31.19
N GLY A 360 -50.67 -1.43 32.31
CA GLY A 360 -50.01 -0.21 32.77
C GLY A 360 -50.78 1.06 32.47
N GLU A 361 -50.17 2.01 31.79
CA GLU A 361 -50.72 3.36 31.59
C GLU A 361 -52.01 3.38 30.76
N VAL A 362 -52.08 2.55 29.72
CA VAL A 362 -53.30 2.39 28.90
C VAL A 362 -54.43 1.84 29.74
N LEU A 363 -54.18 0.82 30.57
CA LEU A 363 -55.17 0.23 31.43
C LEU A 363 -55.63 1.21 32.56
N SER A 364 -54.69 1.98 33.13
CA SER A 364 -54.99 3.02 34.12
C SER A 364 -55.89 4.11 33.53
N ARG A 365 -55.55 4.64 32.36
CA ARG A 365 -56.36 5.67 31.68
C ARG A 365 -57.73 5.13 31.20
N TRP A 366 -57.78 3.85 30.86
CA TRP A 366 -59.06 3.17 30.56
C TRP A 366 -59.93 2.98 31.79
N HIS A 367 -59.35 2.61 32.95
CA HIS A 367 -60.06 2.52 34.22
C HIS A 367 -60.65 3.88 34.66
N ASP A 368 -59.90 4.96 34.46
CA ASP A 368 -60.37 6.34 34.75
C ASP A 368 -61.50 6.75 33.83
N PHE A 369 -61.56 6.15 32.62
CA PHE A 369 -62.60 6.44 31.62
C PHE A 369 -63.93 5.65 31.84
N VAL A 370 -63.80 4.34 32.13
CA VAL A 370 -64.96 3.43 32.11
C VAL A 370 -65.59 3.27 33.47
N GLY A 371 -64.90 3.65 34.57
CA GLY A 371 -65.38 3.36 35.93
C GLY A 371 -65.41 1.86 36.22
N THR A 372 -65.67 1.47 37.47
CA THR A 372 -65.61 0.07 37.95
C THR A 372 -66.80 -0.83 37.51
N GLY A 373 -67.16 -0.82 36.21
CA GLY A 373 -68.32 -1.55 35.71
C GLY A 373 -68.02 -2.87 35.02
N ASP A 374 -69.00 -3.72 34.87
CA ASP A 374 -69.04 -5.13 34.36
C ASP A 374 -68.36 -5.42 32.97
N PHE A 375 -67.74 -4.46 32.34
CA PHE A 375 -67.18 -4.59 31.02
C PHE A 375 -65.89 -5.49 30.97
N PHE A 376 -65.14 -5.56 32.07
CA PHE A 376 -63.93 -6.35 32.11
C PHE A 376 -64.09 -7.86 32.13
N ARG A 377 -65.25 -8.37 32.52
CA ARG A 377 -65.54 -9.82 32.53
C ARG A 377 -65.74 -10.43 31.13
N SER A 378 -65.90 -9.57 30.10
CA SER A 378 -66.11 -10.00 28.71
C SER A 378 -64.89 -9.92 27.80
N LEU A 379 -63.76 -9.34 28.28
CA LEU A 379 -62.55 -9.05 27.49
C LEU A 379 -61.58 -10.23 27.36
N ASP A 380 -61.75 -11.28 28.15
CA ASP A 380 -60.84 -12.41 28.24
C ASP A 380 -60.84 -13.34 26.99
N SER A 381 -61.68 -13.09 26.01
CA SER A 381 -61.92 -14.06 24.95
C SER A 381 -61.67 -13.61 23.51
N THR A 382 -61.29 -12.37 23.16
CA THR A 382 -61.04 -12.10 21.72
C THR A 382 -60.36 -10.73 21.44
N ILE A 383 -59.05 -10.68 21.43
CA ILE A 383 -58.21 -9.50 21.07
C ILE A 383 -58.43 -9.05 19.60
N GLY A 384 -58.75 -9.94 18.69
CA GLY A 384 -58.94 -9.63 17.26
C GLY A 384 -60.17 -8.79 16.90
N ARG A 385 -61.11 -8.57 17.87
CA ARG A 385 -62.35 -7.78 17.69
C ARG A 385 -62.34 -6.45 18.45
N LEU A 386 -61.19 -6.10 19.06
CA LEU A 386 -61.09 -4.93 19.93
C LEU A 386 -61.15 -3.62 19.13
N ARG A 387 -60.46 -3.54 18.00
CA ARG A 387 -60.40 -2.34 17.13
C ARG A 387 -61.79 -1.86 16.66
N ASP A 388 -62.63 -2.82 16.25
CA ASP A 388 -63.97 -2.47 15.72
C ASP A 388 -64.99 -2.14 16.81
N ARG A 389 -64.80 -2.67 18.05
CA ARG A 389 -65.69 -2.39 19.21
C ARG A 389 -65.30 -1.10 19.94
N VAL A 390 -63.97 -0.79 20.05
CA VAL A 390 -63.52 0.48 20.61
C VAL A 390 -64.00 1.64 19.73
N GLY A 391 -63.89 1.54 18.41
CA GLY A 391 -64.41 2.55 17.50
C GLY A 391 -65.93 2.77 17.53
N SER A 392 -66.71 1.77 18.01
CA SER A 392 -68.16 1.91 18.12
C SER A 392 -68.62 2.44 19.50
N ALA A 393 -67.91 2.10 20.59
CA ALA A 393 -68.18 2.57 21.94
C ALA A 393 -67.86 4.04 22.21
N LEU A 394 -66.91 4.61 21.43
CA LEU A 394 -66.36 5.93 21.61
C LEU A 394 -67.08 7.05 20.79
N ARG A 395 -68.08 6.70 19.97
CA ARG A 395 -68.81 7.67 19.14
C ARG A 395 -69.63 8.69 19.92
N GLY A 396 -69.67 8.63 21.26
CA GLY A 396 -70.39 9.58 22.10
C GLY A 396 -69.54 10.54 22.96
N GLN A 397 -68.21 10.37 22.99
CA GLN A 397 -67.32 11.23 23.78
C GLN A 397 -65.98 11.45 23.08
N PRO A 398 -65.86 12.42 22.18
CA PRO A 398 -64.68 12.60 21.34
C PRO A 398 -63.39 12.88 22.09
N ALA A 399 -63.45 13.60 23.22
CA ALA A 399 -62.21 13.93 24.00
C ALA A 399 -61.63 12.75 24.78
N ALA A 400 -62.44 11.77 25.14
CA ALA A 400 -61.98 10.58 25.86
C ALA A 400 -61.48 9.49 24.89
N ALA A 401 -62.10 9.39 23.73
CA ALA A 401 -61.64 8.54 22.64
C ALA A 401 -60.22 8.91 22.22
N GLN A 402 -59.97 10.20 22.07
CA GLN A 402 -58.65 10.74 21.68
C GLN A 402 -57.57 10.40 22.71
N LYS A 403 -57.88 10.49 24.03
CA LYS A 403 -56.93 10.15 25.10
C LYS A 403 -56.55 8.65 25.10
N VAL A 404 -57.45 7.75 24.75
CA VAL A 404 -57.18 6.31 24.65
C VAL A 404 -56.36 6.01 23.39
N GLU A 405 -56.69 6.67 22.29
CA GLU A 405 -55.94 6.56 21.05
C GLU A 405 -54.50 7.06 21.21
N ASP A 406 -54.29 8.24 21.82
CA ASP A 406 -52.98 8.79 22.17
C ASP A 406 -52.18 7.87 23.11
N ALA A 407 -52.84 7.23 24.09
CA ALA A 407 -52.18 6.30 25.01
C ALA A 407 -51.78 4.99 24.30
N LEU A 408 -52.60 4.49 23.39
CA LEU A 408 -52.31 3.28 22.62
C LEU A 408 -51.15 3.53 21.64
N GLU A 409 -51.18 4.69 20.95
CA GLU A 409 -50.08 5.13 20.07
C GLU A 409 -48.78 5.27 20.86
N SER A 410 -48.79 5.91 22.01
CA SER A 410 -47.62 6.04 22.89
C SER A 410 -47.13 4.68 23.39
N GLY A 411 -48.00 3.75 23.69
CA GLY A 411 -47.66 2.38 24.10
C GLY A 411 -47.00 1.57 22.97
N ILE A 412 -47.54 1.63 21.76
CA ILE A 412 -46.95 1.00 20.58
C ILE A 412 -45.59 1.60 20.30
N TYR A 413 -45.47 2.93 20.31
CA TYR A 413 -44.22 3.63 20.11
C TYR A 413 -43.16 3.17 21.14
N ALA A 414 -43.49 3.12 22.40
CA ALA A 414 -42.59 2.68 23.47
C ALA A 414 -42.09 1.24 23.27
N VAL A 415 -42.96 0.30 22.88
CA VAL A 415 -42.57 -1.08 22.60
C VAL A 415 -41.64 -1.17 21.39
N VAL A 416 -41.92 -0.43 20.33
CA VAL A 416 -41.08 -0.43 19.13
C VAL A 416 -39.67 0.16 19.43
N VAL A 417 -39.63 1.29 20.15
CA VAL A 417 -38.37 1.92 20.54
C VAL A 417 -37.54 1.06 21.45
N ASP A 418 -38.16 0.40 22.46
CA ASP A 418 -37.49 -0.50 23.38
C ASP A 418 -36.95 -1.75 22.66
N ALA A 419 -37.75 -2.34 21.77
CA ALA A 419 -37.33 -3.49 20.97
C ALA A 419 -36.17 -3.13 20.02
N ALA A 420 -36.24 -1.96 19.35
CA ALA A 420 -35.18 -1.47 18.49
C ALA A 420 -33.88 -1.17 19.27
N SER A 421 -34.00 -0.59 20.46
CA SER A 421 -32.86 -0.32 21.35
C SER A 421 -32.19 -1.62 21.78
N ARG A 422 -32.97 -2.63 22.22
CA ARG A 422 -32.40 -3.95 22.56
C ARG A 422 -31.74 -4.63 21.39
N ALA A 423 -32.34 -4.58 20.20
CA ALA A 423 -31.71 -5.13 18.97
C ALA A 423 -30.42 -4.44 18.66
N SER A 424 -30.37 -3.11 18.76
CA SER A 424 -29.14 -2.33 18.53
C SER A 424 -28.05 -2.65 19.55
N GLU A 425 -28.42 -2.77 20.85
CA GLU A 425 -27.47 -3.13 21.90
C GLU A 425 -26.95 -4.56 21.74
N GLY A 426 -27.83 -5.52 21.44
CA GLY A 426 -27.47 -6.91 21.17
C GLY A 426 -26.55 -7.04 19.98
N THR A 427 -26.86 -6.33 18.87
CA THR A 427 -26.01 -6.27 17.68
C THR A 427 -24.63 -5.72 18.03
N ARG A 428 -24.55 -4.57 18.71
CA ARG A 428 -23.28 -3.95 19.11
C ARG A 428 -22.47 -4.85 20.06
N ALA A 429 -23.10 -5.51 20.99
CA ALA A 429 -22.43 -6.43 21.92
C ALA A 429 -21.79 -7.61 21.19
N ARG A 430 -22.51 -8.23 20.26
CA ARG A 430 -22.01 -9.32 19.41
C ARG A 430 -20.94 -8.86 18.43
N TRP A 431 -21.09 -7.70 17.81
CA TRP A 431 -20.07 -7.14 16.94
C TRP A 431 -18.77 -6.87 17.69
N ARG A 432 -18.82 -6.28 18.88
CA ARG A 432 -17.62 -6.01 19.70
C ARG A 432 -16.87 -7.26 20.13
N SER A 433 -17.48 -8.44 20.06
CA SER A 433 -16.79 -9.71 20.31
C SER A 433 -15.89 -10.13 19.15
N THR A 434 -16.11 -9.58 17.95
CA THR A 434 -15.32 -9.84 16.75
C THR A 434 -14.32 -8.73 16.50
N ARG A 435 -13.21 -9.03 15.78
CA ARG A 435 -12.23 -8.02 15.38
C ARG A 435 -12.84 -7.03 14.38
N ALA A 436 -13.51 -7.55 13.36
CA ALA A 436 -14.17 -6.75 12.32
C ALA A 436 -15.24 -5.79 12.86
N GLY A 437 -15.93 -6.17 13.93
CA GLY A 437 -16.95 -5.32 14.56
C GLY A 437 -16.42 -4.33 15.59
N ARG A 438 -15.12 -4.39 15.93
CA ARG A 438 -14.42 -3.39 16.76
C ARG A 438 -13.80 -2.25 15.94
N SER A 439 -13.54 -2.46 14.63
CA SER A 439 -13.05 -1.45 13.69
C SER A 439 -14.16 -0.54 13.20
#